data_77590cbf79c2d4a45031964a0fc42792
#
_entry.id   77590cbf79c2d4a45031964a0fc42792
#
_cell.length_a   1.000
_cell.length_b   1.000
_cell.length_c   1.000
_cell.angle_alpha   90.00
_cell.angle_beta   90.00
_cell.angle_gamma   90.00
#
_symmetry.space_group_name_H-M   'P 1'
#
loop_
_entity.id
_entity.type
_entity.pdbx_description
1 polymer ?
#
loop_
_entity_poly.entity_id
_entity_poly.type
_entity_poly.pdbx_seq_one_letter_code
_entity_poly.pdbx_strand_id
1 'polypeptide(L)'
;MFTEDRELIDRSFKFLLASRALRSVALILVNLSLSLYLKALGYGLIFIGIVYFFIVLFNVLITFTLGTIGDRIGYARTLLIAEFLPLIALFGLAISENVRVIIASAMLGGITGSPGGIRGAFSPGMTSYIASNWPDERERVEKLSKIYATASFAAIGGSFLLATHGYLSHYFGTINSFRILFGISFILTLGSLISLSFLKETKRPKKTTRLMKKESFSYSLRVMIPNIINGSGTGIAFPLLPLWFELMYRISASYVGAVFTVAYAFTAAGSYFSGAFLNAKNIRAITVSSLARILQGLMLIAIAFTPLLFLSVILYSIRSFIAGIGTPMRSAINVRGISGEDYGTASAVQGIFTRSSQLTSGLSGYLMSEALDLPLVTGGFLQVAGALAFYWLIRSWEKKHNF
;
A
#
# COMPACT_ATOMS: atom_id res chain seq x y z
N MET A 1 -27.22 -28.06 0.43
CA MET A 1 -27.21 -26.69 0.97
C MET A 1 -25.79 -26.21 1.37
N PHE A 2 -25.02 -26.93 2.21
CA PHE A 2 -23.66 -26.51 2.59
C PHE A 2 -22.62 -26.58 1.46
N THR A 3 -22.73 -27.49 0.50
CA THR A 3 -21.81 -27.65 -0.64
C THR A 3 -22.01 -26.57 -1.70
N GLU A 4 -23.25 -26.25 -2.06
CA GLU A 4 -23.59 -25.20 -3.05
C GLU A 4 -23.18 -23.80 -2.56
N ASP A 5 -23.41 -23.48 -1.28
CA ASP A 5 -23.00 -22.20 -0.70
C ASP A 5 -21.46 -22.05 -0.72
N ARG A 6 -20.73 -23.14 -0.47
CA ARG A 6 -19.26 -23.13 -0.51
C ARG A 6 -18.71 -22.93 -1.92
N GLU A 7 -19.28 -23.58 -2.92
CA GLU A 7 -18.91 -23.36 -4.33
C GLU A 7 -19.15 -21.91 -4.78
N LEU A 8 -20.29 -21.34 -4.37
CA LEU A 8 -20.61 -19.94 -4.66
C LEU A 8 -19.63 -18.96 -4.02
N ILE A 9 -19.18 -19.25 -2.79
CA ILE A 9 -18.18 -18.43 -2.08
C ILE A 9 -16.80 -18.56 -2.73
N ASP A 10 -16.38 -19.75 -3.13
CA ASP A 10 -15.11 -19.97 -3.82
C ASP A 10 -15.12 -19.36 -5.23
N ARG A 11 -16.25 -19.33 -5.91
CA ARG A 11 -16.45 -18.58 -7.16
C ARG A 11 -16.32 -17.08 -6.92
N SER A 12 -16.90 -16.56 -5.84
CA SER A 12 -16.77 -15.16 -5.41
C SER A 12 -15.32 -14.77 -5.16
N PHE A 13 -14.49 -15.68 -4.64
CA PHE A 13 -13.06 -15.43 -4.46
C PHE A 13 -12.31 -15.18 -5.77
N LYS A 14 -12.66 -15.86 -6.86
CA LYS A 14 -12.08 -15.61 -8.18
C LYS A 14 -12.40 -14.20 -8.67
N PHE A 15 -13.64 -13.72 -8.46
CA PHE A 15 -14.01 -12.34 -8.78
C PHE A 15 -13.26 -11.31 -7.90
N LEU A 16 -13.04 -11.63 -6.62
CA LEU A 16 -12.24 -10.79 -5.74
C LEU A 16 -10.77 -10.71 -6.21
N LEU A 17 -10.18 -11.81 -6.68
CA LEU A 17 -8.84 -11.83 -7.25
C LEU A 17 -8.76 -11.01 -8.55
N ALA A 18 -9.75 -11.14 -9.44
CA ALA A 18 -9.83 -10.36 -10.67
C ALA A 18 -9.93 -8.86 -10.37
N SER A 19 -10.85 -8.48 -9.47
CA SER A 19 -10.94 -7.10 -8.98
C SER A 19 -9.60 -6.62 -8.42
N ARG A 20 -8.93 -7.46 -7.62
CA ARG A 20 -7.66 -7.11 -7.00
C ARG A 20 -6.55 -6.86 -8.02
N ALA A 21 -6.49 -7.68 -9.08
CA ALA A 21 -5.54 -7.50 -10.17
C ALA A 21 -5.79 -6.17 -10.90
N LEU A 22 -7.01 -5.95 -11.39
CA LEU A 22 -7.39 -4.75 -12.14
C LEU A 22 -7.16 -3.46 -11.33
N ARG A 23 -7.64 -3.46 -10.08
CA ARG A 23 -7.42 -2.35 -9.14
C ARG A 23 -5.93 -2.07 -8.90
N SER A 24 -5.11 -3.11 -8.75
CA SER A 24 -3.68 -2.92 -8.47
C SER A 24 -2.96 -2.29 -9.65
N VAL A 25 -3.24 -2.73 -10.88
CA VAL A 25 -2.72 -2.09 -12.09
C VAL A 25 -3.12 -0.61 -12.13
N ALA A 26 -4.41 -0.32 -11.98
CA ALA A 26 -4.95 1.04 -12.05
C ALA A 26 -4.34 1.97 -10.99
N LEU A 27 -4.37 1.58 -9.72
CA LEU A 27 -3.94 2.45 -8.63
C LEU A 27 -2.42 2.61 -8.55
N ILE A 28 -1.63 1.60 -8.94
CA ILE A 28 -0.17 1.76 -9.02
C ILE A 28 0.20 2.76 -10.12
N LEU A 29 -0.41 2.65 -11.30
CA LEU A 29 -0.22 3.63 -12.36
C LEU A 29 -0.47 5.06 -11.86
N VAL A 30 -1.61 5.30 -11.21
CA VAL A 30 -1.98 6.63 -10.74
C VAL A 30 -1.09 7.10 -9.58
N ASN A 31 -0.74 6.21 -8.65
CA ASN A 31 0.18 6.53 -7.55
C ASN A 31 1.55 6.98 -8.03
N LEU A 32 2.06 6.40 -9.10
CA LEU A 32 3.33 6.78 -9.69
C LEU A 32 3.22 8.07 -10.53
N SER A 33 2.08 8.27 -11.19
CA SER A 33 1.86 9.35 -12.15
C SER A 33 1.46 10.67 -11.48
N LEU A 34 0.78 10.66 -10.34
CA LEU A 34 0.13 11.86 -9.80
C LEU A 34 1.12 12.98 -9.47
N SER A 35 2.26 12.67 -8.83
CA SER A 35 3.27 13.69 -8.51
C SER A 35 3.93 14.25 -9.78
N LEU A 36 4.16 13.39 -10.77
CA LEU A 36 4.71 13.77 -12.09
C LEU A 36 3.71 14.65 -12.85
N TYR A 37 2.44 14.28 -12.85
CA TYR A 37 1.36 15.04 -13.48
C TYR A 37 1.19 16.43 -12.86
N LEU A 38 1.15 16.54 -11.53
CA LEU A 38 1.08 17.83 -10.84
C LEU A 38 2.30 18.71 -11.15
N LYS A 39 3.49 18.11 -11.26
CA LYS A 39 4.71 18.82 -11.66
C LYS A 39 4.63 19.28 -13.11
N ALA A 40 4.13 18.44 -14.03
CA ALA A 40 3.93 18.78 -15.44
C ALA A 40 2.91 19.93 -15.62
N LEU A 41 1.93 20.05 -14.73
CA LEU A 41 1.00 21.19 -14.67
C LEU A 41 1.62 22.47 -14.09
N GLY A 42 2.91 22.45 -13.68
CA GLY A 42 3.63 23.61 -13.16
C GLY A 42 3.53 23.84 -11.66
N TYR A 43 2.95 22.91 -10.89
CA TYR A 43 2.85 23.08 -9.44
C TYR A 43 4.19 22.86 -8.73
N GLY A 44 4.45 23.67 -7.70
CA GLY A 44 5.67 23.59 -6.90
C GLY A 44 5.64 22.40 -5.91
N LEU A 45 6.84 21.98 -5.45
CA LEU A 45 7.04 20.81 -4.59
C LEU A 45 6.24 20.90 -3.28
N ILE A 46 6.23 22.06 -2.64
CA ILE A 46 5.49 22.30 -1.39
C ILE A 46 3.99 22.07 -1.62
N PHE A 47 3.42 22.62 -2.70
CA PHE A 47 2.01 22.44 -3.04
C PHE A 47 1.69 20.94 -3.26
N ILE A 48 2.54 20.21 -3.99
CA ILE A 48 2.37 18.78 -4.22
C ILE A 48 2.39 18.02 -2.88
N GLY A 49 3.31 18.37 -1.97
CA GLY A 49 3.35 17.78 -0.61
C GLY A 49 2.06 18.02 0.17
N ILE A 50 1.53 19.24 0.14
CA ILE A 50 0.25 19.59 0.79
C ILE A 50 -0.90 18.77 0.20
N VAL A 51 -0.94 18.58 -1.12
CA VAL A 51 -1.95 17.74 -1.78
C VAL A 51 -1.87 16.29 -1.24
N TYR A 52 -0.69 15.72 -1.11
CA TYR A 52 -0.53 14.38 -0.53
C TYR A 52 -0.92 14.30 0.96
N PHE A 53 -0.69 15.36 1.74
CA PHE A 53 -1.21 15.43 3.11
C PHE A 53 -2.73 15.29 3.13
N PHE A 54 -3.45 16.07 2.33
CA PHE A 54 -4.92 16.02 2.27
C PHE A 54 -5.41 14.67 1.72
N ILE A 55 -4.73 14.07 0.74
CA ILE A 55 -5.06 12.73 0.24
C ILE A 55 -4.97 11.70 1.37
N VAL A 56 -3.88 11.71 2.14
CA VAL A 56 -3.70 10.77 3.25
C VAL A 56 -4.73 11.03 4.36
N LEU A 57 -4.97 12.29 4.72
CA LEU A 57 -5.97 12.68 5.72
C LEU A 57 -7.36 12.14 5.34
N PHE A 58 -7.78 12.40 4.10
CA PHE A 58 -9.07 11.95 3.61
C PHE A 58 -9.17 10.41 3.53
N ASN A 59 -8.08 9.76 3.14
CA ASN A 59 -8.00 8.30 3.13
C ASN A 59 -8.15 7.69 4.53
N VAL A 60 -7.57 8.31 5.57
CA VAL A 60 -7.77 7.89 6.97
C VAL A 60 -9.23 8.01 7.37
N LEU A 61 -9.86 9.16 7.07
CA LEU A 61 -11.28 9.41 7.38
C LEU A 61 -12.21 8.41 6.65
N ILE A 62 -12.02 8.21 5.35
CA ILE A 62 -12.82 7.24 4.57
C ILE A 62 -12.62 5.82 5.13
N THR A 63 -11.39 5.45 5.44
CA THR A 63 -11.08 4.10 5.96
C THR A 63 -11.80 3.86 7.29
N PHE A 64 -11.79 4.84 8.19
CA PHE A 64 -12.49 4.77 9.47
C PHE A 64 -14.01 4.65 9.24
N THR A 65 -14.57 5.52 8.42
CA THR A 65 -16.00 5.56 8.12
C THR A 65 -16.48 4.26 7.47
N LEU A 66 -15.79 3.78 6.43
CA LEU A 66 -16.16 2.54 5.75
C LEU A 66 -15.90 1.30 6.62
N GLY A 67 -14.93 1.33 7.52
CA GLY A 67 -14.72 0.28 8.51
C GLY A 67 -15.93 0.11 9.44
N THR A 68 -16.43 1.22 9.98
CA THR A 68 -17.61 1.21 10.89
C THR A 68 -18.92 0.91 10.16
N ILE A 69 -19.09 1.40 8.94
CA ILE A 69 -20.26 1.13 8.10
C ILE A 69 -20.29 -0.33 7.66
N GLY A 70 -19.13 -0.91 7.35
CA GLY A 70 -19.00 -2.29 6.87
C GLY A 70 -19.59 -3.32 7.83
N ASP A 71 -19.48 -3.07 9.12
CA ASP A 71 -20.07 -3.94 10.14
C ASP A 71 -21.61 -3.92 10.11
N ARG A 72 -22.23 -2.89 9.56
CA ARG A 72 -23.70 -2.71 9.48
C ARG A 72 -24.30 -3.17 8.17
N ILE A 73 -23.68 -2.78 7.03
CA ILE A 73 -24.24 -3.00 5.68
C ILE A 73 -23.70 -4.25 4.98
N GLY A 74 -22.64 -4.87 5.52
CA GLY A 74 -21.95 -6.00 4.92
C GLY A 74 -20.66 -5.58 4.19
N TYR A 75 -19.67 -6.50 4.16
CA TYR A 75 -18.34 -6.18 3.63
C TYR A 75 -18.31 -6.22 2.11
N ALA A 76 -19.12 -7.05 1.44
CA ALA A 76 -19.24 -7.03 -0.02
C ALA A 76 -19.75 -5.67 -0.51
N ARG A 77 -20.79 -5.12 0.12
CA ARG A 77 -21.30 -3.78 -0.19
C ARG A 77 -20.30 -2.68 0.15
N THR A 78 -19.58 -2.82 1.26
CA THR A 78 -18.53 -1.86 1.64
C THR A 78 -17.40 -1.85 0.63
N LEU A 79 -17.02 -3.01 0.08
CA LEU A 79 -16.02 -3.10 -0.99
C LEU A 79 -16.48 -2.40 -2.26
N LEU A 80 -17.76 -2.53 -2.65
CA LEU A 80 -18.34 -1.80 -3.78
C LEU A 80 -18.26 -0.28 -3.58
N ILE A 81 -18.67 0.22 -2.41
CA ILE A 81 -18.58 1.65 -2.09
C ILE A 81 -17.11 2.12 -2.10
N ALA A 82 -16.21 1.34 -1.50
CA ALA A 82 -14.78 1.63 -1.47
C ALA A 82 -14.13 1.64 -2.85
N GLU A 83 -14.69 0.93 -3.84
CA GLU A 83 -14.23 0.91 -5.22
C GLU A 83 -14.87 2.02 -6.07
N PHE A 84 -16.08 2.42 -5.73
CA PHE A 84 -16.76 3.50 -6.43
C PHE A 84 -16.08 4.87 -6.23
N LEU A 85 -15.47 5.10 -5.07
CA LEU A 85 -14.74 6.35 -4.78
C LEU A 85 -13.54 6.56 -5.72
N PRO A 86 -12.58 5.61 -5.86
CA PRO A 86 -11.50 5.76 -6.84
C PRO A 86 -12.00 5.78 -8.29
N LEU A 87 -13.14 5.15 -8.62
CA LEU A 87 -13.70 5.23 -9.96
C LEU A 87 -14.08 6.68 -10.32
N ILE A 88 -14.82 7.38 -9.44
CA ILE A 88 -15.14 8.81 -9.63
C ILE A 88 -13.86 9.65 -9.70
N ALA A 89 -12.90 9.36 -8.83
CA ALA A 89 -11.63 10.07 -8.79
C ALA A 89 -10.88 9.96 -10.13
N LEU A 90 -10.78 8.77 -10.68
CA LEU A 90 -10.09 8.52 -11.95
C LEU A 90 -10.80 9.16 -13.13
N PHE A 91 -12.12 9.19 -13.12
CA PHE A 91 -12.89 9.93 -14.10
C PHE A 91 -12.55 11.42 -14.04
N GLY A 92 -12.58 12.04 -12.85
CA GLY A 92 -12.22 13.45 -12.68
C GLY A 92 -10.80 13.78 -13.12
N LEU A 93 -9.82 12.92 -12.80
CA LEU A 93 -8.43 13.08 -13.24
C LEU A 93 -8.26 12.95 -14.76
N ALA A 94 -9.07 12.08 -15.41
CA ALA A 94 -8.98 11.88 -16.85
C ALA A 94 -9.56 13.05 -17.66
N ILE A 95 -10.61 13.72 -17.18
CA ILE A 95 -11.33 14.72 -17.96
C ILE A 95 -10.98 16.17 -17.63
N SER A 96 -10.37 16.45 -16.46
CA SER A 96 -10.19 17.83 -15.98
C SER A 96 -8.72 18.21 -15.80
N GLU A 97 -8.41 19.45 -16.17
CA GLU A 97 -7.15 20.13 -15.86
C GLU A 97 -7.31 21.13 -14.71
N ASN A 98 -8.53 21.31 -14.23
CA ASN A 98 -8.80 22.22 -13.11
C ASN A 98 -8.22 21.63 -11.82
N VAL A 99 -7.32 22.37 -11.18
CA VAL A 99 -6.63 21.94 -9.96
C VAL A 99 -7.57 21.54 -8.82
N ARG A 100 -8.71 22.22 -8.68
CA ARG A 100 -9.68 21.89 -7.62
C ARG A 100 -10.31 20.52 -7.86
N VAL A 101 -10.61 20.19 -9.12
CA VAL A 101 -11.14 18.89 -9.51
C VAL A 101 -10.07 17.82 -9.33
N ILE A 102 -8.82 18.10 -9.72
CA ILE A 102 -7.69 17.17 -9.56
C ILE A 102 -7.47 16.84 -8.08
N ILE A 103 -7.43 17.86 -7.20
CA ILE A 103 -7.22 17.65 -5.76
C ILE A 103 -8.41 16.87 -5.15
N ALA A 104 -9.64 17.28 -5.44
CA ALA A 104 -10.84 16.58 -4.94
C ALA A 104 -10.86 15.11 -5.40
N SER A 105 -10.53 14.88 -6.67
CA SER A 105 -10.42 13.54 -7.25
C SER A 105 -9.31 12.72 -6.55
N ALA A 106 -8.12 13.27 -6.38
CA ALA A 106 -7.02 12.58 -5.72
C ALA A 106 -7.35 12.23 -4.25
N MET A 107 -8.04 13.13 -3.53
CA MET A 107 -8.52 12.88 -2.17
C MET A 107 -9.56 11.74 -2.14
N LEU A 108 -10.57 11.79 -3.02
CA LEU A 108 -11.60 10.75 -3.12
C LEU A 108 -11.01 9.38 -3.46
N GLY A 109 -10.04 9.35 -4.39
CA GLY A 109 -9.38 8.10 -4.81
C GLY A 109 -8.50 7.49 -3.74
N GLY A 110 -8.14 8.24 -2.70
CA GLY A 110 -7.20 7.80 -1.68
C GLY A 110 -5.84 7.41 -2.27
N ILE A 111 -5.39 8.16 -3.29
CA ILE A 111 -4.18 7.93 -4.05
C ILE A 111 -2.98 8.28 -3.17
N THR A 112 -2.54 7.31 -2.39
CA THR A 112 -1.35 7.47 -1.51
C THR A 112 -0.14 6.89 -2.19
N GLY A 113 0.98 7.62 -2.23
CA GLY A 113 2.24 7.21 -2.84
C GLY A 113 2.95 5.99 -2.21
N SER A 114 2.20 5.13 -1.54
CA SER A 114 2.77 3.96 -0.86
C SER A 114 2.89 2.77 -1.80
N PRO A 115 4.07 2.11 -1.87
CA PRO A 115 4.27 0.93 -2.69
C PRO A 115 3.33 -0.20 -2.27
N GLY A 116 2.76 -0.90 -3.26
CA GLY A 116 2.03 -2.14 -3.03
C GLY A 116 0.52 -2.13 -3.23
N GLY A 117 -0.11 -1.03 -3.67
CA GLY A 117 -1.51 -1.00 -4.18
C GLY A 117 -2.63 -1.54 -3.26
N ILE A 118 -2.29 -2.05 -2.08
CA ILE A 118 -3.18 -2.79 -1.16
C ILE A 118 -3.84 -1.83 -0.15
N ARG A 119 -3.55 -0.54 -0.22
CA ARG A 119 -3.94 0.42 0.80
C ARG A 119 -5.20 1.20 0.41
N GLY A 120 -5.79 1.89 1.34
CA GLY A 120 -7.03 2.62 1.19
C GLY A 120 -8.19 1.95 1.94
N ALA A 121 -9.35 2.53 1.78
CA ALA A 121 -10.60 2.06 2.40
C ALA A 121 -10.98 0.62 2.02
N PHE A 122 -10.49 0.14 0.89
CA PHE A 122 -10.70 -1.23 0.40
C PHE A 122 -10.07 -2.31 1.31
N SER A 123 -8.90 -2.03 1.90
CA SER A 123 -8.14 -3.04 2.66
C SER A 123 -8.86 -3.59 3.90
N PRO A 124 -9.47 -2.78 4.79
CA PRO A 124 -10.23 -3.31 5.91
C PRO A 124 -11.43 -4.15 5.47
N GLY A 125 -12.19 -3.67 4.49
CA GLY A 125 -13.35 -4.39 3.95
C GLY A 125 -12.94 -5.76 3.38
N MET A 126 -11.84 -5.83 2.64
CA MET A 126 -11.32 -7.07 2.05
C MET A 126 -10.89 -8.08 3.13
N THR A 127 -10.11 -7.63 4.12
CA THR A 127 -9.65 -8.52 5.19
C THR A 127 -10.84 -9.06 5.99
N SER A 128 -11.81 -8.21 6.28
CA SER A 128 -13.03 -8.60 7.00
C SER A 128 -13.92 -9.51 6.15
N TYR A 129 -14.06 -9.27 4.84
CA TYR A 129 -14.78 -10.14 3.92
C TYR A 129 -14.19 -11.55 3.90
N ILE A 130 -12.86 -11.66 3.83
CA ILE A 130 -12.19 -12.96 3.85
C ILE A 130 -12.36 -13.64 5.20
N ALA A 131 -12.19 -12.93 6.31
CA ALA A 131 -12.35 -13.49 7.64
C ALA A 131 -13.78 -13.99 7.91
N SER A 132 -14.80 -13.37 7.29
CA SER A 132 -16.20 -13.80 7.45
C SER A 132 -16.56 -15.02 6.61
N ASN A 133 -15.99 -15.17 5.43
CA ASN A 133 -16.33 -16.25 4.51
C ASN A 133 -15.45 -17.50 4.69
N TRP A 134 -14.22 -17.32 5.19
CA TRP A 134 -13.28 -18.41 5.51
C TRP A 134 -12.84 -18.31 6.96
N PRO A 135 -13.62 -18.89 7.90
CA PRO A 135 -13.34 -18.82 9.34
C PRO A 135 -12.09 -19.64 9.74
N ASP A 136 -11.76 -20.71 9.01
CA ASP A 136 -10.54 -21.47 9.23
C ASP A 136 -9.28 -20.62 9.00
N GLU A 137 -8.34 -20.69 9.94
CA GLU A 137 -7.15 -19.86 9.92
C GLU A 137 -6.23 -20.17 8.71
N ARG A 138 -6.08 -21.46 8.38
CA ARG A 138 -5.23 -21.89 7.26
C ARG A 138 -5.81 -21.42 5.93
N GLU A 139 -7.10 -21.67 5.69
CA GLU A 139 -7.80 -21.21 4.49
C GLU A 139 -7.74 -19.68 4.36
N ARG A 140 -7.94 -18.95 5.45
CA ARG A 140 -7.88 -17.48 5.49
C ARG A 140 -6.49 -16.96 5.11
N VAL A 141 -5.43 -17.53 5.67
CA VAL A 141 -4.04 -17.17 5.35
C VAL A 141 -3.74 -17.45 3.88
N GLU A 142 -4.16 -18.61 3.37
CA GLU A 142 -3.99 -18.96 1.96
C GLU A 142 -4.68 -17.96 1.02
N LYS A 143 -5.95 -17.62 1.29
CA LYS A 143 -6.71 -16.66 0.47
C LYS A 143 -6.08 -15.26 0.51
N LEU A 144 -5.67 -14.80 1.70
CA LEU A 144 -4.94 -13.52 1.83
C LEU A 144 -3.62 -13.53 1.08
N SER A 145 -2.84 -14.61 1.17
CA SER A 145 -1.57 -14.74 0.46
C SER A 145 -1.76 -14.65 -1.06
N LYS A 146 -2.80 -15.33 -1.62
CA LYS A 146 -3.14 -15.23 -3.04
C LYS A 146 -3.49 -13.81 -3.46
N ILE A 147 -4.23 -13.07 -2.64
CA ILE A 147 -4.58 -11.67 -2.92
C ILE A 147 -3.33 -10.78 -2.90
N TYR A 148 -2.44 -10.96 -1.93
CA TYR A 148 -1.20 -10.18 -1.85
C TYR A 148 -0.26 -10.48 -3.03
N ALA A 149 -0.13 -11.76 -3.40
CA ALA A 149 0.64 -12.15 -4.58
C ALA A 149 0.07 -11.54 -5.87
N THR A 150 -1.25 -11.67 -6.09
CA THR A 150 -1.93 -11.06 -7.24
C THR A 150 -1.69 -9.55 -7.32
N ALA A 151 -1.77 -8.85 -6.19
CA ALA A 151 -1.53 -7.42 -6.14
C ALA A 151 -0.07 -7.04 -6.48
N SER A 152 0.89 -7.84 -6.01
CA SER A 152 2.31 -7.59 -6.28
C SER A 152 2.67 -7.81 -7.76
N PHE A 153 2.15 -8.87 -8.37
CA PHE A 153 2.32 -9.10 -9.80
C PHE A 153 1.61 -8.03 -10.65
N ALA A 154 0.40 -7.66 -10.29
CA ALA A 154 -0.36 -6.63 -11.00
C ALA A 154 0.31 -5.24 -10.90
N ALA A 155 1.07 -4.96 -9.84
CA ALA A 155 1.83 -3.72 -9.70
C ALA A 155 2.86 -3.53 -10.84
N ILE A 156 3.43 -4.63 -11.35
CA ILE A 156 4.33 -4.62 -12.51
C ILE A 156 3.60 -4.03 -13.73
N GLY A 157 2.35 -4.48 -13.98
CA GLY A 157 1.53 -3.97 -15.08
C GLY A 157 1.22 -2.49 -14.95
N GLY A 158 0.91 -2.01 -13.73
CA GLY A 158 0.64 -0.59 -13.49
C GLY A 158 1.83 0.32 -13.73
N SER A 159 3.01 -0.08 -13.29
CA SER A 159 4.25 0.68 -13.53
C SER A 159 4.70 0.60 -15.00
N PHE A 160 4.51 -0.54 -15.67
CA PHE A 160 4.75 -0.69 -17.09
C PHE A 160 3.88 0.23 -17.94
N LEU A 161 2.60 0.39 -17.57
CA LEU A 161 1.72 1.35 -18.23
C LEU A 161 2.26 2.79 -18.14
N LEU A 162 2.86 3.19 -17.01
CA LEU A 162 3.52 4.49 -16.94
C LEU A 162 4.72 4.58 -17.89
N ALA A 163 5.45 3.49 -18.12
CA ALA A 163 6.55 3.48 -19.09
C ALA A 163 6.09 3.80 -20.53
N THR A 164 4.81 3.60 -20.88
CA THR A 164 4.26 3.98 -22.19
C THR A 164 4.00 5.48 -22.33
N HIS A 165 4.11 6.27 -21.24
CA HIS A 165 3.85 7.72 -21.25
C HIS A 165 4.64 8.46 -22.34
N GLY A 166 5.93 8.13 -22.57
CA GLY A 166 6.75 8.79 -23.58
C GLY A 166 6.23 8.58 -24.99
N TYR A 167 5.76 7.37 -25.31
CA TYR A 167 5.12 7.08 -26.58
C TYR A 167 3.84 7.90 -26.75
N LEU A 168 2.98 7.91 -25.74
CA LEU A 168 1.75 8.70 -25.77
C LEU A 168 2.04 10.20 -25.86
N SER A 169 3.06 10.69 -25.16
CA SER A 169 3.37 12.12 -25.12
C SER A 169 3.89 12.66 -26.46
N HIS A 170 4.45 11.80 -27.28
CA HIS A 170 4.85 12.16 -28.64
C HIS A 170 3.65 12.54 -29.52
N TYR A 171 2.51 11.86 -29.34
CA TYR A 171 1.30 12.09 -30.14
C TYR A 171 0.31 13.05 -29.50
N PHE A 172 0.16 13.03 -28.20
CA PHE A 172 -0.91 13.74 -27.47
C PHE A 172 -0.41 14.87 -26.57
N GLY A 173 0.91 15.04 -26.46
CA GLY A 173 1.53 15.95 -25.50
C GLY A 173 1.55 15.40 -24.07
N THR A 174 2.40 16.00 -23.22
CA THR A 174 2.71 15.47 -21.88
C THR A 174 1.50 15.37 -20.98
N ILE A 175 0.69 16.44 -20.89
CA ILE A 175 -0.48 16.50 -19.98
C ILE A 175 -1.56 15.51 -20.41
N ASN A 176 -1.93 15.51 -21.69
CA ASN A 176 -2.95 14.60 -22.20
C ASN A 176 -2.55 13.13 -22.09
N SER A 177 -1.27 12.82 -22.18
CA SER A 177 -0.77 11.46 -21.97
C SER A 177 -1.04 10.94 -20.58
N PHE A 178 -0.85 11.74 -19.53
CA PHE A 178 -1.26 11.39 -18.18
C PHE A 178 -2.78 11.19 -18.07
N ARG A 179 -3.57 12.06 -18.70
CA ARG A 179 -5.05 11.95 -18.71
C ARG A 179 -5.52 10.67 -19.40
N ILE A 180 -4.89 10.27 -20.50
CA ILE A 180 -5.15 8.98 -21.17
C ILE A 180 -4.84 7.82 -20.22
N LEU A 181 -3.70 7.86 -19.54
CA LEU A 181 -3.33 6.83 -18.55
C LEU A 181 -4.32 6.79 -17.38
N PHE A 182 -4.84 7.92 -16.92
CA PHE A 182 -5.91 7.96 -15.92
C PHE A 182 -7.24 7.40 -16.47
N GLY A 183 -7.54 7.64 -17.75
CA GLY A 183 -8.66 7.02 -18.46
C GLY A 183 -8.55 5.50 -18.54
N ILE A 184 -7.36 4.97 -18.82
CA ILE A 184 -7.09 3.53 -18.76
C ILE A 184 -7.31 3.00 -17.34
N SER A 185 -6.81 3.72 -16.33
CA SER A 185 -7.03 3.36 -14.92
C SER A 185 -8.52 3.37 -14.54
N PHE A 186 -9.30 4.32 -15.08
CA PHE A 186 -10.76 4.36 -14.90
C PHE A 186 -11.43 3.08 -15.46
N ILE A 187 -11.07 2.67 -16.68
CA ILE A 187 -11.62 1.45 -17.31
C ILE A 187 -11.26 0.20 -16.48
N LEU A 188 -10.01 0.09 -16.03
CA LEU A 188 -9.56 -1.01 -15.18
C LEU A 188 -10.30 -1.04 -13.83
N THR A 189 -10.52 0.13 -13.22
CA THR A 189 -11.27 0.23 -11.96
C THR A 189 -12.75 -0.06 -12.16
N LEU A 190 -13.33 0.31 -13.31
CA LEU A 190 -14.70 -0.08 -13.68
C LEU A 190 -14.81 -1.61 -13.80
N GLY A 191 -13.86 -2.28 -14.45
CA GLY A 191 -13.78 -3.75 -14.51
C GLY A 191 -13.63 -4.37 -13.11
N SER A 192 -12.87 -3.73 -12.20
CA SER A 192 -12.78 -4.12 -10.80
C SER A 192 -14.13 -4.00 -10.09
N LEU A 193 -14.84 -2.89 -10.25
CA LEU A 193 -16.16 -2.66 -9.66
C LEU A 193 -17.19 -3.70 -10.17
N ILE A 194 -17.20 -3.97 -11.47
CA ILE A 194 -18.05 -5.02 -12.07
C ILE A 194 -17.71 -6.38 -11.46
N SER A 195 -16.42 -6.71 -11.30
CA SER A 195 -16.02 -7.96 -10.65
C SER A 195 -16.52 -8.07 -9.21
N LEU A 196 -16.49 -6.96 -8.44
CA LEU A 196 -16.99 -6.92 -7.07
C LEU A 196 -18.50 -7.07 -6.96
N SER A 197 -19.27 -6.70 -7.99
CA SER A 197 -20.74 -6.84 -7.97
C SER A 197 -21.19 -8.30 -7.91
N PHE A 198 -20.34 -9.25 -8.31
CA PHE A 198 -20.60 -10.69 -8.23
C PHE A 198 -20.20 -11.32 -6.89
N LEU A 199 -19.72 -10.51 -5.90
CA LEU A 199 -19.38 -11.04 -4.59
C LEU A 199 -20.63 -11.43 -3.80
N LYS A 200 -20.58 -12.63 -3.23
CA LYS A 200 -21.58 -13.12 -2.27
C LYS A 200 -20.96 -13.16 -0.88
N GLU A 201 -21.77 -12.90 0.12
CA GLU A 201 -21.36 -12.86 1.53
C GLU A 201 -22.29 -13.75 2.35
N THR A 202 -21.70 -14.56 3.23
CA THR A 202 -22.46 -15.37 4.20
C THR A 202 -23.12 -14.47 5.25
N LYS A 203 -24.33 -14.84 5.69
CA LYS A 203 -25.02 -14.14 6.79
C LYS A 203 -24.19 -14.24 8.07
N ARG A 204 -24.01 -13.12 8.75
CA ARG A 204 -23.17 -13.00 9.95
C ARG A 204 -23.97 -13.10 11.23
N PRO A 205 -23.41 -13.72 12.29
CA PRO A 205 -23.86 -13.44 13.64
C PRO A 205 -23.53 -11.98 14.00
N LYS A 206 -24.47 -11.27 14.63
CA LYS A 206 -24.23 -9.92 15.17
C LYS A 206 -23.01 -9.96 16.11
N LYS A 207 -21.96 -9.21 15.80
CA LYS A 207 -20.85 -9.05 16.72
C LYS A 207 -21.30 -8.28 17.95
N THR A 208 -21.17 -8.88 19.12
CA THR A 208 -21.22 -8.14 20.39
C THR A 208 -19.97 -7.27 20.48
N THR A 209 -20.15 -5.97 20.73
CA THR A 209 -19.06 -5.02 20.98
C THR A 209 -18.34 -5.44 22.26
N ARG A 210 -17.24 -6.17 22.12
CA ARG A 210 -16.39 -6.56 23.24
C ARG A 210 -15.11 -5.73 23.19
N LEU A 211 -14.70 -5.21 24.35
CA LEU A 211 -13.41 -4.55 24.51
C LEU A 211 -12.28 -5.58 24.33
N MET A 212 -11.21 -5.16 23.67
CA MET A 212 -10.01 -5.98 23.43
C MET A 212 -9.42 -6.43 24.78
N LYS A 213 -8.97 -7.69 24.86
CA LYS A 213 -8.27 -8.22 26.04
C LYS A 213 -7.02 -7.39 26.34
N LYS A 214 -6.70 -7.19 27.63
CA LYS A 214 -5.57 -6.37 28.09
C LYS A 214 -4.23 -6.82 27.48
N GLU A 215 -4.03 -8.13 27.32
CA GLU A 215 -2.83 -8.72 26.73
C GLU A 215 -2.72 -8.39 25.23
N SER A 216 -3.80 -8.59 24.48
CA SER A 216 -3.89 -8.24 23.06
C SER A 216 -3.65 -6.75 22.84
N PHE A 217 -4.20 -5.89 23.70
CA PHE A 217 -3.99 -4.44 23.66
C PHE A 217 -2.53 -4.07 23.93
N SER A 218 -1.92 -4.65 24.99
CA SER A 218 -0.51 -4.41 25.32
C SER A 218 0.42 -4.83 24.21
N TYR A 219 0.18 -5.99 23.57
CA TYR A 219 0.95 -6.43 22.40
C TYR A 219 0.76 -5.48 21.22
N SER A 220 -0.49 -5.09 20.91
CA SER A 220 -0.80 -4.17 19.84
C SER A 220 -0.07 -2.84 19.99
N LEU A 221 0.02 -2.26 21.20
CA LEU A 221 0.78 -1.04 21.46
C LEU A 221 2.26 -1.20 21.13
N ARG A 222 2.87 -2.33 21.50
CA ARG A 222 4.30 -2.60 21.22
C ARG A 222 4.58 -2.72 19.73
N VAL A 223 3.63 -3.21 18.96
CA VAL A 223 3.70 -3.29 17.49
C VAL A 223 3.42 -1.92 16.85
N MET A 224 2.49 -1.15 17.41
CA MET A 224 2.07 0.14 16.86
C MET A 224 3.17 1.19 16.92
N ILE A 225 3.86 1.33 18.04
CA ILE A 225 4.92 2.36 18.22
C ILE A 225 5.97 2.30 17.08
N PRO A 226 6.64 1.16 16.84
CA PRO A 226 7.61 1.07 15.75
C PRO A 226 6.99 1.20 14.36
N ASN A 227 5.73 0.76 14.17
CA ASN A 227 5.04 0.91 12.91
C ASN A 227 4.63 2.36 12.63
N ILE A 228 4.34 3.17 13.66
CA ILE A 228 4.12 4.62 13.54
C ILE A 228 5.43 5.30 13.08
N ILE A 229 6.56 5.02 13.73
CA ILE A 229 7.85 5.59 13.35
C ILE A 229 8.19 5.26 11.90
N ASN A 230 8.05 3.99 11.51
CA ASN A 230 8.29 3.56 10.13
C ASN A 230 7.26 4.15 9.15
N GLY A 231 6.00 4.27 9.56
CA GLY A 231 4.93 4.86 8.76
C GLY A 231 5.20 6.33 8.46
N SER A 232 5.72 7.08 9.45
CA SER A 232 6.16 8.47 9.26
C SER A 232 7.29 8.57 8.25
N GLY A 233 8.31 7.70 8.34
CA GLY A 233 9.37 7.64 7.32
C GLY A 233 8.87 7.28 5.94
N THR A 234 7.91 6.35 5.86
CA THR A 234 7.27 5.97 4.59
C THR A 234 6.46 7.14 4.01
N GLY A 235 5.73 7.88 4.85
CA GLY A 235 4.97 9.06 4.46
C GLY A 235 5.86 10.15 3.87
N ILE A 236 7.05 10.38 4.43
CA ILE A 236 7.98 11.39 3.92
C ILE A 236 8.63 10.96 2.61
N ALA A 237 9.11 9.72 2.49
CA ALA A 237 9.97 9.32 1.38
C ALA A 237 9.22 8.91 0.11
N PHE A 238 8.07 8.21 0.23
CA PHE A 238 7.50 7.50 -0.92
C PHE A 238 6.52 8.29 -1.79
N PRO A 239 5.70 9.23 -1.28
CA PRO A 239 4.73 9.92 -2.11
C PRO A 239 5.35 10.67 -3.29
N LEU A 240 6.49 11.29 -3.07
CA LEU A 240 7.22 12.05 -4.08
C LEU A 240 8.41 11.29 -4.68
N LEU A 241 8.59 10.01 -4.37
CA LEU A 241 9.71 9.22 -4.89
C LEU A 241 9.75 9.13 -6.43
N PRO A 242 8.63 8.96 -7.15
CA PRO A 242 8.63 9.03 -8.61
C PRO A 242 9.12 10.38 -9.12
N LEU A 243 8.66 11.47 -8.52
CA LEU A 243 9.08 12.83 -8.85
C LEU A 243 10.57 13.09 -8.48
N TRP A 244 11.04 12.48 -7.38
CA TRP A 244 12.44 12.53 -7.00
C TRP A 244 13.34 11.92 -8.08
N PHE A 245 13.01 10.75 -8.62
CA PHE A 245 13.76 10.13 -9.72
C PHE A 245 13.77 11.02 -10.96
N GLU A 246 12.62 11.62 -11.33
CA GLU A 246 12.54 12.55 -12.47
C GLU A 246 13.45 13.74 -12.28
N LEU A 247 13.41 14.41 -11.13
CA LEU A 247 14.16 15.62 -10.86
C LEU A 247 15.67 15.36 -10.67
N MET A 248 16.03 14.32 -9.91
CA MET A 248 17.43 14.00 -9.60
C MET A 248 18.21 13.58 -10.83
N TYR A 249 17.61 12.74 -11.67
CA TYR A 249 18.28 12.21 -12.86
C TYR A 249 17.85 12.87 -14.18
N ARG A 250 16.93 13.83 -14.12
CA ARG A 250 16.37 14.53 -15.30
C ARG A 250 15.83 13.55 -16.36
N ILE A 251 15.16 12.49 -15.91
CA ILE A 251 14.58 11.45 -16.76
C ILE A 251 13.09 11.70 -16.97
N SER A 252 12.53 11.18 -18.05
CA SER A 252 11.09 11.30 -18.32
C SER A 252 10.26 10.35 -17.44
N ALA A 253 8.95 10.62 -17.34
CA ALA A 253 7.99 9.76 -16.65
C ALA A 253 8.03 8.30 -17.13
N SER A 254 8.37 8.06 -18.41
CA SER A 254 8.53 6.70 -18.95
C SER A 254 9.67 5.94 -18.30
N TYR A 255 10.83 6.58 -18.15
CA TYR A 255 11.97 5.97 -17.46
C TYR A 255 11.64 5.72 -15.98
N VAL A 256 10.92 6.65 -15.33
CA VAL A 256 10.41 6.42 -13.96
C VAL A 256 9.52 5.17 -13.93
N GLY A 257 8.59 5.03 -14.89
CA GLY A 257 7.76 3.83 -15.02
C GLY A 257 8.59 2.56 -15.15
N ALA A 258 9.64 2.56 -15.99
CA ALA A 258 10.55 1.42 -16.15
C ALA A 258 11.30 1.08 -14.86
N VAL A 259 11.83 2.07 -14.12
CA VAL A 259 12.50 1.88 -12.82
C VAL A 259 11.57 1.18 -11.84
N PHE A 260 10.33 1.64 -11.72
CA PHE A 260 9.36 1.04 -10.81
C PHE A 260 8.87 -0.33 -11.30
N THR A 261 8.84 -0.60 -12.61
CA THR A 261 8.53 -1.92 -13.16
C THR A 261 9.55 -2.96 -12.68
N VAL A 262 10.84 -2.65 -12.81
CA VAL A 262 11.92 -3.50 -12.31
C VAL A 262 11.80 -3.68 -10.79
N ALA A 263 11.60 -2.60 -10.05
CA ALA A 263 11.48 -2.65 -8.59
C ALA A 263 10.30 -3.52 -8.12
N TYR A 264 9.13 -3.45 -8.78
CA TYR A 264 8.00 -4.31 -8.43
C TYR A 264 8.21 -5.76 -8.82
N ALA A 265 8.92 -6.05 -9.90
CA ALA A 265 9.33 -7.42 -10.24
C ALA A 265 10.22 -8.00 -9.15
N PHE A 266 11.20 -7.24 -8.66
CA PHE A 266 12.04 -7.64 -7.52
C PHE A 266 11.24 -7.78 -6.21
N THR A 267 10.24 -6.92 -5.96
CA THR A 267 9.34 -7.09 -4.81
C THR A 267 8.55 -8.40 -4.89
N ALA A 268 8.01 -8.72 -6.05
CA ALA A 268 7.27 -9.96 -6.28
C ALA A 268 8.17 -11.18 -6.08
N ALA A 269 9.38 -11.17 -6.64
CA ALA A 269 10.39 -12.21 -6.43
C ALA A 269 10.74 -12.36 -4.94
N GLY A 270 11.03 -11.27 -4.24
CA GLY A 270 11.32 -11.30 -2.80
C GLY A 270 10.17 -11.89 -1.98
N SER A 271 8.93 -11.56 -2.32
CA SER A 271 7.74 -12.11 -1.65
C SER A 271 7.58 -13.61 -1.89
N TYR A 272 7.91 -14.09 -3.08
CA TYR A 272 7.92 -15.52 -3.41
C TYR A 272 8.95 -16.29 -2.57
N PHE A 273 10.16 -15.76 -2.44
CA PHE A 273 11.22 -16.39 -1.64
C PHE A 273 11.03 -16.25 -0.13
N SER A 274 10.12 -15.39 0.35
CA SER A 274 9.91 -15.18 1.79
C SER A 274 9.53 -16.45 2.54
N GLY A 275 8.78 -17.37 1.91
CA GLY A 275 8.42 -18.67 2.48
C GLY A 275 9.63 -19.59 2.72
N ALA A 276 10.60 -19.58 1.81
CA ALA A 276 11.84 -20.38 1.96
C ALA A 276 12.67 -19.89 3.16
N PHE A 277 12.73 -18.57 3.39
CA PHE A 277 13.40 -18.00 4.56
C PHE A 277 12.70 -18.35 5.88
N LEU A 278 11.37 -18.46 5.90
CA LEU A 278 10.62 -18.87 7.09
C LEU A 278 10.84 -20.34 7.47
N ASN A 279 11.07 -21.20 6.48
CA ASN A 279 11.30 -22.64 6.68
C ASN A 279 12.75 -22.97 7.06
N ALA A 280 13.68 -22.02 7.00
CA ALA A 280 15.06 -22.22 7.40
C ALA A 280 15.16 -22.41 8.92
N LYS A 281 15.62 -23.57 9.34
CA LYS A 281 15.54 -24.15 10.71
C LYS A 281 16.17 -23.34 11.85
N ASN A 282 16.79 -22.20 11.66
CA ASN A 282 17.46 -21.48 12.76
C ASN A 282 17.28 -19.95 12.74
N ILE A 283 16.39 -19.42 11.88
CA ILE A 283 16.28 -17.98 11.71
C ILE A 283 14.96 -17.48 12.34
N ARG A 284 15.05 -16.60 13.33
CA ARG A 284 13.87 -15.99 13.95
C ARG A 284 13.26 -14.97 13.00
N ALA A 285 11.98 -15.10 12.69
CA ALA A 285 11.23 -14.19 11.82
C ALA A 285 11.38 -12.70 12.21
N ILE A 286 11.46 -12.41 13.52
CA ILE A 286 11.68 -11.05 14.01
C ILE A 286 13.04 -10.48 13.58
N THR A 287 14.10 -11.28 13.62
CA THR A 287 15.45 -10.85 13.23
C THR A 287 15.50 -10.55 11.74
N VAL A 288 14.96 -11.44 10.91
CA VAL A 288 14.89 -11.25 9.44
C VAL A 288 14.05 -10.02 9.08
N SER A 289 12.87 -9.88 9.68
CA SER A 289 11.97 -8.76 9.42
C SER A 289 12.58 -7.41 9.82
N SER A 290 13.27 -7.36 10.95
CA SER A 290 13.94 -6.14 11.44
C SER A 290 15.18 -5.80 10.60
N LEU A 291 16.03 -6.78 10.31
CA LEU A 291 17.22 -6.60 9.47
C LEU A 291 16.82 -6.17 8.06
N ALA A 292 15.79 -6.80 7.47
CA ALA A 292 15.27 -6.40 6.17
C ALA A 292 14.84 -4.93 6.15
N ARG A 293 14.20 -4.44 7.23
CA ARG A 293 13.77 -3.04 7.30
C ARG A 293 14.93 -2.07 7.54
N ILE A 294 15.93 -2.46 8.35
CA ILE A 294 17.17 -1.68 8.54
C ILE A 294 17.86 -1.51 7.17
N LEU A 295 18.08 -2.60 6.45
CA LEU A 295 18.70 -2.58 5.13
C LEU A 295 17.90 -1.71 4.14
N GLN A 296 16.56 -1.80 4.16
CA GLN A 296 15.71 -0.94 3.33
C GLN A 296 15.90 0.55 3.63
N GLY A 297 16.02 0.93 4.91
CA GLY A 297 16.27 2.30 5.32
C GLY A 297 17.66 2.79 4.92
N LEU A 298 18.70 1.97 5.14
CA LEU A 298 20.06 2.27 4.73
C LEU A 298 20.20 2.42 3.22
N MET A 299 19.56 1.53 2.44
CA MET A 299 19.55 1.65 0.98
C MET A 299 18.82 2.90 0.51
N LEU A 300 17.75 3.32 1.19
CA LEU A 300 17.06 4.56 0.85
C LEU A 300 17.97 5.78 1.05
N ILE A 301 18.75 5.78 2.14
CA ILE A 301 19.77 6.81 2.40
C ILE A 301 20.89 6.74 1.32
N ALA A 302 21.35 5.54 0.98
CA ALA A 302 22.38 5.39 -0.06
C ALA A 302 21.90 5.88 -1.43
N ILE A 303 20.63 5.62 -1.79
CA ILE A 303 20.02 6.11 -3.03
C ILE A 303 20.04 7.65 -3.06
N ALA A 304 19.75 8.32 -1.96
CA ALA A 304 19.72 9.77 -1.86
C ALA A 304 21.03 10.44 -2.32
N PHE A 305 22.17 9.81 -2.02
CA PHE A 305 23.51 10.32 -2.35
C PHE A 305 24.11 9.70 -3.63
N THR A 306 23.35 8.87 -4.35
CA THR A 306 23.86 8.20 -5.55
C THR A 306 23.65 9.08 -6.79
N PRO A 307 24.73 9.56 -7.47
CA PRO A 307 24.60 10.44 -8.64
C PRO A 307 24.25 9.69 -9.92
N LEU A 308 24.43 8.37 -9.98
CA LEU A 308 24.24 7.54 -11.16
C LEU A 308 22.87 6.85 -11.13
N LEU A 309 22.04 7.10 -12.14
CA LEU A 309 20.72 6.48 -12.29
C LEU A 309 20.82 4.94 -12.22
N PHE A 310 21.75 4.35 -12.97
CA PHE A 310 21.89 2.89 -13.02
C PHE A 310 22.14 2.28 -11.65
N LEU A 311 23.02 2.87 -10.83
CA LEU A 311 23.30 2.41 -9.49
C LEU A 311 22.11 2.58 -8.56
N SER A 312 21.37 3.68 -8.67
CA SER A 312 20.13 3.91 -7.92
C SER A 312 19.04 2.91 -8.26
N VAL A 313 18.90 2.53 -9.54
CA VAL A 313 17.98 1.48 -9.97
C VAL A 313 18.34 0.14 -9.34
N ILE A 314 19.63 -0.21 -9.32
CA ILE A 314 20.11 -1.44 -8.66
C ILE A 314 19.80 -1.41 -7.17
N LEU A 315 20.18 -0.34 -6.46
CA LEU A 315 19.94 -0.19 -5.03
C LEU A 315 18.45 -0.24 -4.71
N TYR A 316 17.60 0.44 -5.50
CA TYR A 316 16.17 0.45 -5.31
C TYR A 316 15.54 -0.93 -5.61
N SER A 317 16.05 -1.67 -6.59
CA SER A 317 15.62 -3.03 -6.92
C SER A 317 15.98 -4.01 -5.79
N ILE A 318 17.22 -3.97 -5.28
CA ILE A 318 17.64 -4.78 -4.13
C ILE A 318 16.81 -4.43 -2.89
N ARG A 319 16.60 -3.14 -2.62
CA ARG A 319 15.72 -2.67 -1.54
C ARG A 319 14.30 -3.25 -1.68
N SER A 320 13.77 -3.26 -2.89
CA SER A 320 12.44 -3.77 -3.20
C SER A 320 12.35 -5.30 -3.01
N PHE A 321 13.38 -6.04 -3.38
CA PHE A 321 13.49 -7.47 -3.11
C PHE A 321 13.48 -7.77 -1.60
N ILE A 322 14.30 -7.04 -0.83
CA ILE A 322 14.36 -7.16 0.63
C ILE A 322 13.01 -6.79 1.26
N ALA A 323 12.31 -5.78 0.72
CA ALA A 323 10.97 -5.41 1.17
C ALA A 323 9.96 -6.54 0.92
N GLY A 324 10.06 -7.21 -0.22
CA GLY A 324 9.28 -8.39 -0.56
C GLY A 324 9.44 -9.51 0.47
N ILE A 325 10.68 -9.81 0.87
CA ILE A 325 10.97 -10.84 1.90
C ILE A 325 10.42 -10.42 3.27
N GLY A 326 10.69 -9.19 3.70
CA GLY A 326 10.41 -8.76 5.08
C GLY A 326 8.92 -8.48 5.37
N THR A 327 8.13 -8.12 4.37
CA THR A 327 6.73 -7.70 4.56
C THR A 327 5.80 -8.81 5.04
N PRO A 328 5.78 -10.02 4.46
CA PRO A 328 4.94 -11.10 4.95
C PRO A 328 5.30 -11.52 6.38
N MET A 329 6.60 -11.62 6.68
CA MET A 329 7.08 -11.98 8.02
C MET A 329 6.61 -10.99 9.08
N ARG A 330 6.71 -9.69 8.79
CA ARG A 330 6.24 -8.65 9.69
C ARG A 330 4.74 -8.69 9.89
N SER A 331 3.97 -8.93 8.84
CA SER A 331 2.52 -9.05 8.93
C SER A 331 2.11 -10.20 9.87
N ALA A 332 2.83 -11.31 9.82
CA ALA A 332 2.61 -12.43 10.74
C ALA A 332 2.96 -12.07 12.20
N ILE A 333 4.10 -11.37 12.42
CA ILE A 333 4.51 -10.94 13.76
C ILE A 333 3.52 -9.93 14.35
N ASN A 334 3.00 -9.00 13.55
CA ASN A 334 2.08 -7.95 14.02
C ASN A 334 0.84 -8.49 14.73
N VAL A 335 0.48 -9.74 14.50
CA VAL A 335 -0.74 -10.36 15.04
C VAL A 335 -0.46 -11.56 15.97
N ARG A 336 0.79 -11.97 16.12
CA ARG A 336 1.21 -13.19 16.83
C ARG A 336 0.78 -13.22 18.30
N GLY A 337 0.87 -12.10 19.00
CA GLY A 337 0.48 -11.95 20.42
C GLY A 337 -0.95 -11.48 20.63
N ILE A 338 -1.82 -11.60 19.63
CA ILE A 338 -3.22 -11.18 19.70
C ILE A 338 -4.11 -12.41 19.73
N SER A 339 -5.07 -12.46 20.67
CA SER A 339 -6.05 -13.54 20.70
C SER A 339 -6.93 -13.53 19.45
N GLY A 340 -7.35 -14.72 18.97
CA GLY A 340 -8.16 -14.84 17.74
C GLY A 340 -9.43 -14.00 17.75
N GLU A 341 -10.06 -13.82 18.92
CA GLU A 341 -11.25 -12.99 19.11
C GLU A 341 -10.99 -11.51 18.88
N ASP A 342 -9.77 -11.02 19.20
CA ASP A 342 -9.38 -9.61 19.12
C ASP A 342 -8.69 -9.25 17.78
N TYR A 343 -8.41 -10.24 16.94
CA TYR A 343 -7.60 -10.09 15.72
C TYR A 343 -8.10 -8.97 14.80
N GLY A 344 -9.40 -8.92 14.54
CA GLY A 344 -10.00 -7.91 13.68
C GLY A 344 -9.88 -6.50 14.25
N THR A 345 -10.19 -6.33 15.54
CA THR A 345 -10.13 -5.03 16.23
C THR A 345 -8.68 -4.51 16.31
N ALA A 346 -7.74 -5.39 16.70
CA ALA A 346 -6.34 -5.04 16.81
C ALA A 346 -5.75 -4.64 15.43
N SER A 347 -6.04 -5.41 14.39
CA SER A 347 -5.59 -5.09 13.02
C SER A 347 -6.17 -3.78 12.50
N ALA A 348 -7.44 -3.48 12.80
CA ALA A 348 -8.06 -2.21 12.43
C ALA A 348 -7.39 -1.03 13.14
N VAL A 349 -7.19 -1.12 14.45
CA VAL A 349 -6.52 -0.08 15.25
C VAL A 349 -5.08 0.14 14.75
N GLN A 350 -4.29 -0.93 14.59
CA GLN A 350 -2.93 -0.84 14.05
C GLN A 350 -2.91 -0.19 12.65
N GLY A 351 -3.89 -0.55 11.80
CA GLY A 351 -4.03 0.00 10.47
C GLY A 351 -4.29 1.51 10.47
N ILE A 352 -5.18 2.00 11.35
CA ILE A 352 -5.50 3.42 11.48
C ILE A 352 -4.25 4.21 11.92
N PHE A 353 -3.57 3.78 13.00
CA PHE A 353 -2.38 4.48 13.50
C PHE A 353 -1.24 4.50 12.48
N THR A 354 -0.99 3.37 11.78
CA THR A 354 0.03 3.32 10.73
C THR A 354 -0.28 4.23 9.55
N ARG A 355 -1.58 4.42 9.22
CA ARG A 355 -1.98 5.36 8.15
C ARG A 355 -1.90 6.81 8.61
N SER A 356 -2.37 7.09 9.83
CA SER A 356 -2.26 8.44 10.39
C SER A 356 -0.81 8.91 10.48
N SER A 357 0.14 8.01 10.74
CA SER A 357 1.57 8.38 10.73
C SER A 357 2.08 8.79 9.34
N GLN A 358 1.41 8.38 8.26
CA GLN A 358 1.75 8.79 6.89
C GLN A 358 1.29 10.23 6.55
N LEU A 359 0.57 10.94 7.45
CA LEU A 359 0.30 12.36 7.31
C LEU A 359 1.58 13.21 7.21
N THR A 360 2.72 12.67 7.64
CA THR A 360 4.04 13.25 7.37
C THR A 360 4.34 13.43 5.88
N SER A 361 3.53 12.87 4.98
CA SER A 361 3.62 13.13 3.53
C SER A 361 3.52 14.62 3.17
N GLY A 362 2.84 15.42 3.98
CA GLY A 362 2.84 16.87 3.84
C GLY A 362 4.20 17.53 3.93
N LEU A 363 5.11 16.94 4.72
CA LEU A 363 6.48 17.43 4.87
C LEU A 363 7.37 17.05 3.68
N SER A 364 6.99 16.04 2.89
CA SER A 364 7.80 15.52 1.79
C SER A 364 8.15 16.61 0.76
N GLY A 365 7.15 17.41 0.36
CA GLY A 365 7.34 18.49 -0.61
C GLY A 365 8.18 19.64 -0.06
N TYR A 366 8.01 20.00 1.21
CA TYR A 366 8.84 21.02 1.87
C TYR A 366 10.30 20.57 1.97
N LEU A 367 10.55 19.37 2.49
CA LEU A 367 11.92 18.83 2.60
C LEU A 367 12.58 18.74 1.21
N MET A 368 11.83 18.33 0.19
CA MET A 368 12.33 18.23 -1.18
C MET A 368 12.64 19.60 -1.81
N SER A 369 11.96 20.67 -1.36
CA SER A 369 12.25 22.04 -1.80
C SER A 369 13.50 22.62 -1.17
N GLU A 370 13.84 22.18 0.04
CA GLU A 370 15.12 22.57 0.70
C GLU A 370 16.31 21.82 0.07
N ALA A 371 16.21 20.48 -0.03
CA ALA A 371 17.17 19.66 -0.77
C ALA A 371 16.51 18.35 -1.25
N LEU A 372 16.83 17.94 -2.47
CA LEU A 372 16.21 16.76 -3.10
C LEU A 372 16.41 15.47 -2.32
N ASP A 373 17.53 15.31 -1.64
CA ASP A 373 17.91 14.13 -0.85
C ASP A 373 17.20 14.03 0.51
N LEU A 374 16.77 15.16 1.10
CA LEU A 374 16.23 15.21 2.46
C LEU A 374 15.04 14.26 2.71
N PRO A 375 14.04 14.11 1.82
CA PRO A 375 12.94 13.18 2.08
C PRO A 375 13.40 11.72 2.17
N LEU A 376 14.37 11.32 1.35
CA LEU A 376 14.89 9.96 1.34
C LEU A 376 15.76 9.69 2.56
N VAL A 377 16.61 10.64 2.93
CA VAL A 377 17.49 10.56 4.10
C VAL A 377 16.65 10.48 5.37
N THR A 378 15.72 11.42 5.56
CA THR A 378 14.84 11.47 6.74
C THR A 378 13.97 10.22 6.82
N GLY A 379 13.36 9.82 5.70
CA GLY A 379 12.56 8.61 5.61
C GLY A 379 13.36 7.35 5.90
N GLY A 380 14.60 7.28 5.42
CA GLY A 380 15.52 6.17 5.68
C GLY A 380 15.88 6.05 7.16
N PHE A 381 16.25 7.16 7.81
CA PHE A 381 16.53 7.19 9.25
C PHE A 381 15.33 6.75 10.08
N LEU A 382 14.12 7.23 9.78
CA LEU A 382 12.90 6.81 10.47
C LEU A 382 12.59 5.32 10.24
N GLN A 383 12.88 4.77 9.05
CA GLN A 383 12.74 3.33 8.81
C GLN A 383 13.72 2.52 9.65
N VAL A 384 14.98 2.93 9.76
CA VAL A 384 16.00 2.29 10.61
C VAL A 384 15.58 2.37 12.08
N ALA A 385 15.22 3.55 12.57
CA ALA A 385 14.79 3.76 13.96
C ALA A 385 13.54 2.91 14.28
N GLY A 386 12.54 2.89 13.40
CA GLY A 386 11.36 2.05 13.55
C GLY A 386 11.68 0.56 13.56
N ALA A 387 12.67 0.11 12.76
CA ALA A 387 13.11 -1.29 12.75
C ALA A 387 13.83 -1.70 14.04
N LEU A 388 14.69 -0.84 14.57
CA LEU A 388 15.37 -1.05 15.85
C LEU A 388 14.36 -1.09 17.01
N ALA A 389 13.42 -0.16 17.03
CA ALA A 389 12.33 -0.14 18.03
C ALA A 389 11.47 -1.43 17.93
N PHE A 390 11.16 -1.89 16.71
CA PHE A 390 10.41 -3.13 16.49
C PHE A 390 11.15 -4.34 17.05
N TYR A 391 12.43 -4.47 16.73
CA TYR A 391 13.26 -5.55 17.23
C TYR A 391 13.31 -5.58 18.75
N TRP A 392 13.55 -4.43 19.39
CA TRP A 392 13.68 -4.29 20.84
C TRP A 392 12.38 -4.60 21.59
N LEU A 393 11.28 -3.97 21.17
CA LEU A 393 9.99 -4.09 21.85
C LEU A 393 9.38 -5.49 21.71
N ILE A 394 9.49 -6.10 20.53
CA ILE A 394 8.91 -7.43 20.29
C ILE A 394 9.82 -8.52 20.90
N ARG A 395 11.15 -8.41 20.77
CA ARG A 395 12.06 -9.38 21.38
C ARG A 395 11.96 -9.40 22.92
N SER A 396 11.77 -8.23 23.54
CA SER A 396 11.55 -8.15 24.99
C SER A 396 10.25 -8.85 25.41
N TRP A 397 9.23 -8.78 24.57
CA TRP A 397 7.96 -9.46 24.81
C TRP A 397 8.10 -10.99 24.61
N GLU A 398 8.76 -11.44 23.53
CA GLU A 398 9.01 -12.87 23.27
C GLU A 398 9.77 -13.54 24.43
N LYS A 399 10.84 -12.88 24.94
CA LYS A 399 11.58 -13.37 26.11
C LYS A 399 10.72 -13.53 27.36
N LYS A 400 9.76 -12.61 27.58
CA LYS A 400 8.88 -12.62 28.76
C LYS A 400 7.82 -13.72 28.69
N HIS A 401 7.44 -14.18 27.50
CA HIS A 401 6.34 -15.12 27.27
C HIS A 401 6.83 -16.48 26.75
N ASN A 402 8.16 -16.75 26.77
CA ASN A 402 8.79 -18.00 26.33
C ASN A 402 8.46 -18.41 24.88
N PHE A 403 8.41 -17.41 23.97
CA PHE A 403 8.25 -17.61 22.53
C PHE A 403 9.59 -17.65 21.80
#